data_754e4a285bc9f5ca92c38532bc404f8c
#
_entry.id   754e4a285bc9f5ca92c38532bc404f8c
#
_cell.length_a   1.000
_cell.length_b   1.000
_cell.length_c   1.000
_cell.angle_alpha   90.00
_cell.angle_beta   90.00
_cell.angle_gamma   90.00
#
_symmetry.space_group_name_H-M   'P 1'
#
loop_
_entity.id
_entity.type
_entity.pdbx_description
1 polymer ?
#
loop_
_entity_poly.entity_id
_entity_poly.type
_entity_poly.pdbx_seq_one_letter_code
_entity_poly.pdbx_strand_id
1 'polypeptide(L)'
;GKRKRERIGHSKAAADLRLAEIRRAITEERYIDRDLGSRVTLEELINWYLKLPEVQSKKSFKRDVQLLTSVLRLIGGQILIKDLNVGIMDGYATMRVKEDSPSKKGEKISPATVNKERMQLNTALNRAVHHGKLDQNPLLGKIKKLNEDNVRERVLSEDEFEILLENLQPPLKEITLVAYYLGMRQKEILQLQWDQVDLDKKIIRLKGEDTKTGFKRRIPIHPRVLEMLQNLEMNKEEKHVFLKNGKPIKIFSGNFKRLWDLAVKKSGLGDFTFHDLRHCAINNLRLAGNDHFTIMSISGHKTTSVFKRYNVITEXX
;
A
#
# COMPACT_ATOMS: atom_id res chain seq x y z
N GLY A 1 8.37 0.71 48.06
CA GLY A 1 8.11 -0.19 46.92
C GLY A 1 7.23 -1.35 47.33
N LYS A 2 6.32 -1.77 46.48
CA LYS A 2 5.48 -2.94 46.73
C LYS A 2 6.29 -4.22 46.64
N ARG A 3 6.19 -5.11 47.61
CA ARG A 3 6.80 -6.44 47.55
C ARG A 3 5.93 -7.34 46.66
N LYS A 4 6.56 -7.96 45.68
CA LYS A 4 5.94 -8.96 44.80
C LYS A 4 6.49 -10.35 45.15
N ARG A 5 5.60 -11.32 45.32
CA ARG A 5 5.98 -12.72 45.56
C ARG A 5 5.57 -13.55 44.35
N GLU A 6 6.52 -14.33 43.83
CA GLU A 6 6.30 -15.24 42.72
C GLU A 6 6.66 -16.67 43.16
N ARG A 7 5.76 -17.63 42.94
CA ARG A 7 6.02 -19.03 43.28
C ARG A 7 6.74 -19.73 42.11
N ILE A 8 7.96 -20.18 42.32
CA ILE A 8 8.82 -20.75 41.28
C ILE A 8 9.10 -22.25 41.54
N GLY A 9 8.09 -22.99 42.02
CA GLY A 9 8.24 -24.39 42.34
C GLY A 9 9.05 -24.66 43.64
N HIS A 10 9.66 -25.82 43.74
CA HIS A 10 10.33 -26.29 44.96
C HIS A 10 11.86 -26.25 44.90
N SER A 11 12.46 -25.79 43.79
CA SER A 11 13.89 -25.75 43.58
C SER A 11 14.50 -24.38 43.91
N LYS A 12 15.43 -24.32 44.83
CA LYS A 12 16.19 -23.11 45.17
C LYS A 12 16.98 -22.61 43.94
N ALA A 13 17.58 -23.52 43.19
CA ALA A 13 18.35 -23.18 41.99
C ALA A 13 17.44 -22.48 40.92
N ALA A 14 16.20 -22.95 40.73
CA ALA A 14 15.26 -22.32 39.84
C ALA A 14 14.85 -20.90 40.30
N ALA A 15 14.72 -20.73 41.62
CA ALA A 15 14.41 -19.42 42.23
C ALA A 15 15.56 -18.43 42.04
N ASP A 16 16.81 -18.89 42.27
CA ASP A 16 18.03 -18.06 42.08
C ASP A 16 18.20 -17.66 40.61
N LEU A 17 17.97 -18.57 39.70
CA LEU A 17 18.01 -18.30 38.22
C LEU A 17 16.97 -17.24 37.85
N ARG A 18 15.74 -17.40 38.35
CA ARG A 18 14.65 -16.44 38.10
C ARG A 18 14.97 -15.05 38.69
N LEU A 19 15.58 -15.02 39.89
CA LEU A 19 16.00 -13.77 40.51
C LEU A 19 17.07 -13.06 39.68
N ALA A 20 18.04 -13.83 39.16
CA ALA A 20 19.09 -13.29 38.28
C ALA A 20 18.50 -12.70 36.97
N GLU A 21 17.53 -13.40 36.37
CA GLU A 21 16.83 -12.90 35.20
C GLU A 21 16.12 -11.58 35.49
N ILE A 22 15.40 -11.49 36.61
CA ILE A 22 14.69 -10.29 37.05
C ILE A 22 15.67 -9.13 37.24
N ARG A 23 16.79 -9.39 37.97
CA ARG A 23 17.84 -8.38 38.21
C ARG A 23 18.40 -7.85 36.87
N ARG A 24 18.73 -8.75 35.96
CA ARG A 24 19.22 -8.40 34.63
C ARG A 24 18.21 -7.54 33.87
N ALA A 25 16.94 -7.95 33.88
CA ALA A 25 15.87 -7.21 33.20
C ALA A 25 15.67 -5.81 33.81
N ILE A 26 15.81 -5.66 35.13
CA ILE A 26 15.77 -4.35 35.82
C ILE A 26 16.94 -3.48 35.36
N THR A 27 18.14 -4.05 35.33
CA THR A 27 19.37 -3.34 34.94
C THR A 27 19.30 -2.88 33.48
N GLU A 28 18.65 -3.68 32.60
CA GLU A 28 18.49 -3.37 31.19
C GLU A 28 17.22 -2.51 30.92
N GLU A 29 16.57 -2.00 31.97
CA GLU A 29 15.32 -1.24 31.91
C GLU A 29 14.19 -1.98 31.18
N ARG A 30 14.33 -3.30 31.05
CA ARG A 30 13.33 -4.16 30.39
C ARG A 30 12.33 -4.81 31.35
N TYR A 31 12.55 -4.63 32.69
CA TYR A 31 11.63 -5.19 33.65
C TYR A 31 10.37 -4.34 33.72
N ILE A 32 9.34 -4.82 33.07
CA ILE A 32 8.00 -4.24 33.16
C ILE A 32 7.25 -5.09 34.19
N ASP A 33 6.73 -4.45 35.22
CA ASP A 33 5.85 -5.12 36.16
C ASP A 33 4.68 -5.71 35.36
N ARG A 34 4.49 -7.03 35.41
CA ARG A 34 3.40 -7.71 34.69
C ARG A 34 2.03 -7.11 35.00
N ASP A 35 1.87 -6.48 36.17
CA ASP A 35 0.66 -5.75 36.54
C ASP A 35 0.51 -4.43 35.78
N LEU A 36 1.61 -3.80 35.32
CA LEU A 36 1.53 -2.55 34.54
C LEU A 36 1.00 -2.82 33.13
N GLY A 37 1.46 -3.88 32.48
CA GLY A 37 0.97 -4.28 31.16
C GLY A 37 -0.51 -4.67 31.18
N SER A 38 -1.00 -5.18 32.29
CA SER A 38 -2.42 -5.56 32.46
C SER A 38 -3.38 -4.37 32.48
N ARG A 39 -2.87 -3.15 32.70
CA ARG A 39 -3.67 -1.91 32.81
C ARG A 39 -3.56 -1.03 31.58
N VAL A 40 -2.78 -1.41 30.56
CA VAL A 40 -2.63 -0.60 29.35
C VAL A 40 -3.94 -0.58 28.58
N THR A 41 -4.45 0.61 28.31
CA THR A 41 -5.64 0.79 27.48
C THR A 41 -5.27 0.81 25.99
N LEU A 42 -6.29 0.58 25.15
CA LEU A 42 -6.12 0.65 23.69
C LEU A 42 -5.63 2.04 23.25
N GLU A 43 -6.17 3.08 23.84
CA GLU A 43 -5.78 4.48 23.53
C GLU A 43 -4.33 4.74 23.92
N GLU A 44 -3.90 4.31 25.11
CA GLU A 44 -2.51 4.47 25.55
C GLU A 44 -1.54 3.72 24.63
N LEU A 45 -1.90 2.49 24.23
CA LEU A 45 -1.08 1.70 23.30
C LEU A 45 -0.93 2.39 21.95
N ILE A 46 -2.04 2.85 21.37
CA ILE A 46 -2.03 3.49 20.05
C ILE A 46 -1.26 4.81 20.11
N ASN A 47 -1.47 5.62 21.13
CA ASN A 47 -0.76 6.88 21.32
C ASN A 47 0.75 6.64 21.46
N TRP A 48 1.14 5.62 22.23
CA TRP A 48 2.55 5.24 22.35
C TRP A 48 3.12 4.80 20.99
N TYR A 49 2.41 3.92 20.26
CA TYR A 49 2.86 3.41 18.95
C TYR A 49 3.07 4.55 17.96
N LEU A 50 2.15 5.51 17.90
CA LEU A 50 2.22 6.64 16.97
C LEU A 50 3.34 7.64 17.32
N LYS A 51 3.89 7.59 18.54
CA LYS A 51 5.02 8.42 18.97
C LYS A 51 6.38 7.80 18.66
N LEU A 52 6.45 6.53 18.25
CA LEU A 52 7.71 5.86 17.92
C LEU A 52 8.39 6.56 16.74
N PRO A 53 9.69 6.91 16.83
CA PRO A 53 10.39 7.59 15.72
C PRO A 53 10.33 6.83 14.40
N GLU A 54 10.48 5.50 14.45
CA GLU A 54 10.40 4.64 13.26
C GLU A 54 9.00 4.59 12.65
N VAL A 55 7.95 4.88 13.42
CA VAL A 55 6.57 4.96 12.91
C VAL A 55 6.34 6.35 12.29
N GLN A 56 6.80 7.41 12.97
CA GLN A 56 6.64 8.79 12.48
C GLN A 56 7.40 9.04 11.16
N SER A 57 8.55 8.38 10.98
CA SER A 57 9.37 8.51 9.76
C SER A 57 8.77 7.80 8.54
N LYS A 58 7.73 6.99 8.70
CA LYS A 58 7.10 6.29 7.57
C LYS A 58 6.41 7.26 6.61
N LYS A 59 6.58 7.05 5.32
CA LYS A 59 5.80 7.76 4.28
C LYS A 59 4.28 7.55 4.45
N SER A 60 3.88 6.44 5.09
CA SER A 60 2.49 6.09 5.35
C SER A 60 1.96 6.56 6.71
N PHE A 61 2.72 7.34 7.48
CA PHE A 61 2.36 7.73 8.87
C PHE A 61 0.92 8.27 8.97
N LYS A 62 0.56 9.22 8.10
CA LYS A 62 -0.81 9.79 8.08
C LYS A 62 -1.88 8.71 7.90
N ARG A 63 -1.58 7.69 7.09
CA ARG A 63 -2.50 6.57 6.87
C ARG A 63 -2.59 5.68 8.11
N ASP A 64 -1.46 5.40 8.77
CA ASP A 64 -1.43 4.64 10.02
C ASP A 64 -2.32 5.31 11.08
N VAL A 65 -2.22 6.65 11.21
CA VAL A 65 -3.07 7.45 12.12
C VAL A 65 -4.55 7.26 11.77
N GLN A 66 -4.94 7.44 10.50
CA GLN A 66 -6.33 7.30 10.06
C GLN A 66 -6.91 5.92 10.39
N LEU A 67 -6.15 4.86 10.11
CA LEU A 67 -6.59 3.47 10.34
C LEU A 67 -6.82 3.23 11.84
N LEU A 68 -5.90 3.66 12.69
CA LEU A 68 -5.98 3.46 14.14
C LEU A 68 -7.06 4.36 14.79
N THR A 69 -7.30 5.54 14.27
CA THR A 69 -8.38 6.42 14.72
C THR A 69 -9.74 5.75 14.51
N SER A 70 -9.93 5.07 13.37
CA SER A 70 -11.17 4.32 13.11
C SER A 70 -11.37 3.21 14.14
N VAL A 71 -10.30 2.51 14.50
CA VAL A 71 -10.31 1.44 15.51
C VAL A 71 -10.70 2.01 16.88
N LEU A 72 -10.04 3.10 17.30
CA LEU A 72 -10.34 3.76 18.59
C LEU A 72 -11.78 4.23 18.69
N ARG A 73 -12.31 4.82 17.61
CA ARG A 73 -13.66 5.37 17.59
C ARG A 73 -14.72 4.31 17.82
N LEU A 74 -14.58 3.12 17.24
CA LEU A 74 -15.61 2.08 17.29
C LEU A 74 -15.43 1.09 18.44
N ILE A 75 -14.20 0.78 18.82
CA ILE A 75 -13.94 -0.16 19.94
C ILE A 75 -14.00 0.56 21.28
N GLY A 76 -13.57 1.83 21.29
CA GLY A 76 -13.43 2.61 22.53
C GLY A 76 -12.01 2.54 23.07
N GLY A 77 -11.46 3.71 23.38
CA GLY A 77 -10.05 3.82 23.79
C GLY A 77 -9.76 3.25 25.18
N GLN A 78 -10.78 3.17 26.05
CA GLN A 78 -10.61 2.78 27.46
C GLN A 78 -10.58 1.26 27.69
N ILE A 79 -10.83 0.46 26.65
CA ILE A 79 -10.73 -1.00 26.76
C ILE A 79 -9.28 -1.39 27.11
N LEU A 80 -9.12 -2.31 28.06
CA LEU A 80 -7.81 -2.83 28.41
C LEU A 80 -7.33 -3.81 27.34
N ILE A 81 -6.03 -3.76 27.00
CA ILE A 81 -5.46 -4.65 25.97
C ILE A 81 -5.66 -6.12 26.33
N LYS A 82 -5.61 -6.48 27.61
CA LYS A 82 -5.85 -7.87 28.06
C LYS A 82 -7.27 -8.37 27.75
N ASP A 83 -8.23 -7.45 27.65
CA ASP A 83 -9.65 -7.78 27.39
C ASP A 83 -9.96 -7.79 25.88
N LEU A 84 -9.02 -7.32 25.06
CA LEU A 84 -9.17 -7.31 23.61
C LEU A 84 -9.13 -8.74 23.08
N ASN A 85 -10.15 -9.13 22.31
CA ASN A 85 -10.31 -10.49 21.83
C ASN A 85 -10.91 -10.53 20.41
N VAL A 86 -11.01 -11.71 19.84
CA VAL A 86 -11.51 -11.92 18.47
C VAL A 86 -12.96 -11.44 18.32
N GLY A 87 -13.80 -11.70 19.32
CA GLY A 87 -15.21 -11.28 19.28
C GLY A 87 -15.36 -9.76 19.14
N ILE A 88 -14.53 -8.99 19.86
CA ILE A 88 -14.50 -7.52 19.74
C ILE A 88 -14.08 -7.11 18.33
N MET A 89 -13.05 -7.79 17.75
CA MET A 89 -12.57 -7.47 16.41
C MET A 89 -13.55 -7.87 15.31
N ASP A 90 -14.34 -8.91 15.53
CA ASP A 90 -15.40 -9.33 14.59
C ASP A 90 -16.61 -8.39 14.71
N GLY A 91 -16.96 -7.97 15.93
CA GLY A 91 -17.95 -6.92 16.16
C GLY A 91 -17.56 -5.61 15.47
N TYR A 92 -16.30 -5.21 15.64
CA TYR A 92 -15.72 -4.05 14.94
C TYR A 92 -15.92 -4.16 13.42
N ALA A 93 -15.56 -5.31 12.84
CA ALA A 93 -15.67 -5.53 11.41
C ALA A 93 -17.12 -5.45 10.92
N THR A 94 -18.04 -6.06 11.67
CA THR A 94 -19.47 -6.08 11.36
C THR A 94 -20.07 -4.67 11.34
N MET A 95 -19.67 -3.83 12.30
CA MET A 95 -20.12 -2.43 12.35
C MET A 95 -19.48 -1.60 11.23
N ARG A 96 -18.17 -1.76 11.05
CA ARG A 96 -17.38 -0.93 10.16
C ARG A 96 -17.79 -1.05 8.68
N VAL A 97 -18.13 -2.27 8.22
CA VAL A 97 -18.56 -2.49 6.82
C VAL A 97 -19.94 -1.85 6.52
N LYS A 98 -20.72 -1.52 7.56
CA LYS A 98 -22.02 -0.87 7.39
C LYS A 98 -21.90 0.67 7.28
N GLU A 99 -20.76 1.24 7.64
CA GLU A 99 -20.55 2.69 7.58
C GLU A 99 -20.35 3.16 6.13
N ASP A 100 -20.78 4.38 5.87
CA ASP A 100 -20.59 5.00 4.55
C ASP A 100 -19.12 5.37 4.34
N SER A 101 -18.67 5.20 3.11
CA SER A 101 -17.30 5.53 2.72
C SER A 101 -17.14 7.06 2.61
N PRO A 102 -16.21 7.67 3.36
CA PRO A 102 -15.97 9.11 3.24
C PRO A 102 -15.35 9.50 1.90
N SER A 103 -14.77 8.54 1.18
CA SER A 103 -14.07 8.80 -0.09
C SER A 103 -14.90 8.47 -1.31
N LYS A 104 -16.00 7.70 -1.15
CA LYS A 104 -16.84 7.25 -2.25
C LYS A 104 -18.31 7.37 -1.86
N LYS A 105 -18.93 8.44 -2.33
CA LYS A 105 -20.33 8.74 -2.05
C LYS A 105 -21.24 7.58 -2.50
N GLY A 106 -22.08 7.09 -1.60
CA GLY A 106 -23.02 6.01 -1.88
C GLY A 106 -22.47 4.60 -1.74
N GLU A 107 -21.18 4.45 -1.45
CA GLU A 107 -20.57 3.14 -1.17
C GLU A 107 -20.32 2.95 0.34
N LYS A 108 -20.33 1.71 0.76
CA LYS A 108 -19.96 1.33 2.14
C LYS A 108 -18.44 1.15 2.25
N ILE A 109 -17.94 1.12 3.50
CA ILE A 109 -16.53 0.82 3.77
C ILE A 109 -16.23 -0.60 3.29
N SER A 110 -15.22 -0.74 2.44
CA SER A 110 -14.87 -2.03 1.84
C SER A 110 -14.23 -2.98 2.85
N PRO A 111 -14.43 -4.31 2.70
CA PRO A 111 -13.72 -5.32 3.50
C PRO A 111 -12.19 -5.12 3.51
N ALA A 112 -11.63 -4.71 2.38
CA ALA A 112 -10.19 -4.43 2.27
C ALA A 112 -9.75 -3.29 3.20
N THR A 113 -10.57 -2.27 3.40
CA THR A 113 -10.29 -1.17 4.34
C THR A 113 -10.33 -1.70 5.79
N VAL A 114 -11.36 -2.46 6.14
CA VAL A 114 -11.50 -3.06 7.47
C VAL A 114 -10.33 -3.98 7.79
N ASN A 115 -9.91 -4.80 6.83
CA ASN A 115 -8.75 -5.67 6.98
C ASN A 115 -7.47 -4.86 7.27
N LYS A 116 -7.27 -3.74 6.57
CA LYS A 116 -6.11 -2.86 6.80
C LYS A 116 -6.14 -2.25 8.20
N GLU A 117 -7.31 -1.82 8.67
CA GLU A 117 -7.49 -1.25 10.02
C GLU A 117 -7.14 -2.30 11.09
N ARG A 118 -7.69 -3.51 10.97
CA ARG A 118 -7.42 -4.63 11.89
C ARG A 118 -5.95 -5.05 11.88
N MET A 119 -5.33 -5.10 10.70
CA MET A 119 -3.90 -5.44 10.56
C MET A 119 -2.99 -4.34 11.12
N GLN A 120 -3.39 -3.08 11.01
CA GLN A 120 -2.61 -1.97 11.59
C GLN A 120 -2.62 -2.03 13.12
N LEU A 121 -3.77 -2.37 13.74
CA LEU A 121 -3.83 -2.62 15.18
C LEU A 121 -2.93 -3.78 15.57
N ASN A 122 -2.99 -4.89 14.81
CA ASN A 122 -2.14 -6.07 15.07
C ASN A 122 -0.64 -5.70 14.98
N THR A 123 -0.28 -4.81 14.05
CA THR A 123 1.09 -4.30 13.93
C THR A 123 1.50 -3.50 15.18
N ALA A 124 0.61 -2.64 15.69
CA ALA A 124 0.89 -1.87 16.90
C ALA A 124 1.06 -2.78 18.13
N LEU A 125 0.20 -3.80 18.26
CA LEU A 125 0.28 -4.80 19.34
C LEU A 125 1.61 -5.59 19.28
N ASN A 126 2.01 -6.06 18.10
CA ASN A 126 3.27 -6.77 17.91
C ASN A 126 4.47 -5.87 18.24
N ARG A 127 4.39 -4.59 17.87
CA ARG A 127 5.46 -3.63 18.20
C ARG A 127 5.54 -3.42 19.73
N ALA A 128 4.41 -3.39 20.44
CA ALA A 128 4.38 -3.26 21.88
C ALA A 128 4.98 -4.49 22.58
N VAL A 129 4.75 -5.69 22.04
CA VAL A 129 5.41 -6.92 22.53
C VAL A 129 6.92 -6.83 22.30
N HIS A 130 7.34 -6.42 21.09
CA HIS A 130 8.76 -6.29 20.75
C HIS A 130 9.49 -5.29 21.68
N HIS A 131 8.82 -4.22 22.09
CA HIS A 131 9.37 -3.21 23.01
C HIS A 131 9.15 -3.55 24.50
N GLY A 132 8.63 -4.73 24.83
CA GLY A 132 8.40 -5.17 26.20
C GLY A 132 7.26 -4.45 26.93
N LYS A 133 6.39 -3.75 26.22
CA LYS A 133 5.21 -3.09 26.80
C LYS A 133 4.07 -4.06 27.09
N LEU A 134 4.03 -5.17 26.35
CA LEU A 134 3.07 -6.24 26.50
C LEU A 134 3.82 -7.57 26.53
N ASP A 135 3.35 -8.49 27.35
CA ASP A 135 3.91 -9.86 27.39
C ASP A 135 3.55 -10.62 26.10
N GLN A 136 2.36 -10.40 25.56
CA GLN A 136 1.88 -11.07 24.33
C GLN A 136 0.83 -10.23 23.61
N ASN A 137 0.70 -10.49 22.35
CA ASN A 137 -0.37 -9.91 21.53
C ASN A 137 -1.62 -10.80 21.65
N PRO A 138 -2.73 -10.31 22.26
CA PRO A 138 -3.92 -11.14 22.46
C PRO A 138 -4.60 -11.57 21.16
N LEU A 139 -4.31 -10.91 20.04
CA LEU A 139 -4.92 -11.16 18.72
C LEU A 139 -3.99 -11.92 17.76
N LEU A 140 -2.78 -12.30 18.20
CA LEU A 140 -1.77 -12.94 17.33
C LEU A 140 -2.32 -14.22 16.69
N GLY A 141 -2.34 -14.27 15.36
CA GLY A 141 -2.78 -15.41 14.58
C GLY A 141 -4.28 -15.68 14.60
N LYS A 142 -5.05 -14.87 15.32
CA LYS A 142 -6.50 -15.14 15.54
C LYS A 142 -7.41 -14.35 14.60
N ILE A 143 -6.95 -13.23 14.04
CA ILE A 143 -7.77 -12.39 13.16
C ILE A 143 -7.82 -12.99 11.75
N LYS A 144 -8.98 -13.47 11.34
CA LYS A 144 -9.23 -13.91 9.97
C LYS A 144 -9.60 -12.71 9.11
N LYS A 145 -9.00 -12.61 7.93
CA LYS A 145 -9.35 -11.55 6.97
C LYS A 145 -10.77 -11.76 6.46
N LEU A 146 -11.48 -10.64 6.29
CA LEU A 146 -12.72 -10.63 5.54
C LEU A 146 -12.41 -10.93 4.07
N ASN A 147 -13.33 -11.58 3.38
CA ASN A 147 -13.17 -11.83 1.95
C ASN A 147 -13.11 -10.50 1.19
N GLU A 148 -12.12 -10.35 0.33
CA GLU A 148 -11.90 -9.15 -0.47
C GLU A 148 -12.16 -9.49 -1.94
N ASP A 149 -13.33 -9.14 -2.43
CA ASP A 149 -13.62 -9.21 -3.86
C ASP A 149 -13.15 -7.92 -4.50
N ASN A 150 -11.85 -7.82 -4.74
CA ASN A 150 -11.20 -6.63 -5.28
C ASN A 150 -10.26 -6.94 -6.44
N VAL A 151 -10.40 -8.10 -7.06
CA VAL A 151 -9.59 -8.47 -8.22
C VAL A 151 -10.15 -7.74 -9.45
N ARG A 152 -9.36 -6.83 -10.00
CA ARG A 152 -9.67 -6.15 -11.26
C ARG A 152 -8.97 -6.91 -12.39
N GLU A 153 -9.77 -7.42 -13.32
CA GLU A 153 -9.28 -8.18 -14.47
C GLU A 153 -9.50 -7.45 -15.80
N ARG A 154 -10.11 -6.26 -15.74
CA ARG A 154 -10.45 -5.47 -16.93
C ARG A 154 -9.18 -5.08 -17.70
N VAL A 155 -9.10 -5.55 -18.93
CA VAL A 155 -8.07 -5.19 -19.92
C VAL A 155 -8.80 -4.60 -21.12
N LEU A 156 -8.31 -3.49 -21.65
CA LEU A 156 -8.88 -2.85 -22.82
C LEU A 156 -8.44 -3.57 -24.11
N SER A 157 -9.34 -3.70 -25.06
CA SER A 157 -8.97 -4.00 -26.44
C SER A 157 -8.24 -2.79 -27.04
N GLU A 158 -7.59 -2.98 -28.18
CA GLU A 158 -6.91 -1.89 -28.88
C GLU A 158 -7.92 -0.79 -29.28
N ASP A 159 -9.08 -1.19 -29.79
CA ASP A 159 -10.15 -0.24 -30.16
C ASP A 159 -10.64 0.57 -28.97
N GLU A 160 -10.89 -0.08 -27.84
CA GLU A 160 -11.30 0.60 -26.60
C GLU A 160 -10.24 1.60 -26.15
N PHE A 161 -8.98 1.24 -26.29
CA PHE A 161 -7.86 2.13 -25.93
C PHE A 161 -7.80 3.36 -26.83
N GLU A 162 -7.98 3.19 -28.15
CA GLU A 162 -8.00 4.33 -29.09
C GLU A 162 -9.20 5.26 -28.78
N ILE A 163 -10.38 4.72 -28.54
CA ILE A 163 -11.56 5.51 -28.14
C ILE A 163 -11.26 6.31 -26.85
N LEU A 164 -10.58 5.70 -25.89
CA LEU A 164 -10.18 6.40 -24.66
C LEU A 164 -9.22 7.56 -24.98
N LEU A 165 -8.21 7.32 -25.83
CA LEU A 165 -7.22 8.34 -26.22
C LEU A 165 -7.86 9.52 -26.94
N GLU A 166 -8.89 9.29 -27.76
CA GLU A 166 -9.63 10.36 -28.46
C GLU A 166 -10.35 11.29 -27.47
N ASN A 167 -10.77 10.76 -26.34
CA ASN A 167 -11.46 11.52 -25.29
C ASN A 167 -10.52 12.20 -24.30
N LEU A 168 -9.20 12.11 -24.50
CA LEU A 168 -8.21 12.70 -23.62
C LEU A 168 -7.48 13.86 -24.30
N GLN A 169 -7.10 14.85 -23.51
CA GLN A 169 -6.33 16.01 -23.96
C GLN A 169 -4.91 16.01 -23.31
N PRO A 170 -3.92 16.64 -23.94
CA PRO A 170 -2.61 16.81 -23.33
C PRO A 170 -2.67 17.49 -21.95
N PRO A 171 -1.80 17.17 -21.01
CA PRO A 171 -0.80 16.10 -21.07
C PRO A 171 -1.35 14.72 -20.62
N LEU A 172 -2.64 14.63 -20.33
CA LEU A 172 -3.24 13.38 -19.83
C LEU A 172 -3.22 12.28 -20.90
N LYS A 173 -3.35 12.66 -22.16
CA LYS A 173 -3.26 11.73 -23.32
C LYS A 173 -1.90 11.05 -23.38
N GLU A 174 -0.82 11.83 -23.31
CA GLU A 174 0.57 11.34 -23.36
C GLU A 174 0.89 10.48 -22.12
N ILE A 175 0.44 10.92 -20.95
CA ILE A 175 0.59 10.16 -19.69
C ILE A 175 -0.09 8.78 -19.82
N THR A 176 -1.26 8.74 -20.49
CA THR A 176 -2.02 7.52 -20.71
C THR A 176 -1.30 6.56 -21.66
N LEU A 177 -0.69 7.09 -22.74
CA LEU A 177 0.15 6.30 -23.67
C LEU A 177 1.28 5.60 -22.90
N VAL A 178 2.00 6.34 -22.06
CA VAL A 178 3.10 5.76 -21.26
C VAL A 178 2.58 4.67 -20.32
N ALA A 179 1.45 4.91 -19.66
CA ALA A 179 0.88 3.93 -18.73
C ALA A 179 0.48 2.64 -19.44
N TYR A 180 -0.18 2.74 -20.61
CA TYR A 180 -0.70 1.61 -21.37
C TYR A 180 0.42 0.76 -22.02
N TYR A 181 1.42 1.41 -22.61
CA TYR A 181 2.46 0.68 -23.33
C TYR A 181 3.64 0.26 -22.46
N LEU A 182 4.01 1.07 -21.46
CA LEU A 182 5.19 0.80 -20.65
C LEU A 182 4.88 0.24 -19.25
N GLY A 183 3.62 0.27 -18.83
CA GLY A 183 3.22 -0.27 -17.53
C GLY A 183 3.85 0.42 -16.33
N MET A 184 4.30 1.66 -16.47
CA MET A 184 4.88 2.45 -15.39
C MET A 184 3.82 2.81 -14.34
N ARG A 185 4.24 2.96 -13.09
CA ARG A 185 3.33 3.44 -12.04
C ARG A 185 3.01 4.91 -12.29
N GLN A 186 1.77 5.31 -12.00
CA GLN A 186 1.30 6.68 -12.18
C GLN A 186 2.29 7.72 -11.65
N LYS A 187 2.79 7.54 -10.43
CA LYS A 187 3.74 8.47 -9.83
C LYS A 187 5.08 8.53 -10.59
N GLU A 188 5.54 7.38 -11.08
CA GLU A 188 6.78 7.31 -11.88
C GLU A 188 6.63 8.10 -13.18
N ILE A 189 5.45 8.02 -13.83
CA ILE A 189 5.16 8.77 -15.06
C ILE A 189 5.11 10.27 -14.76
N LEU A 190 4.35 10.68 -13.75
CA LEU A 190 4.19 12.10 -13.40
C LEU A 190 5.52 12.79 -13.01
N GLN A 191 6.46 12.02 -12.47
CA GLN A 191 7.75 12.52 -12.00
C GLN A 191 8.90 12.22 -12.96
N LEU A 192 8.60 11.68 -14.14
CA LEU A 192 9.62 11.33 -15.14
C LEU A 192 10.38 12.58 -15.59
N GLN A 193 11.72 12.46 -15.64
CA GLN A 193 12.62 13.52 -16.04
C GLN A 193 13.37 13.14 -17.31
N TRP A 194 13.78 14.13 -18.08
CA TRP A 194 14.47 13.92 -19.35
C TRP A 194 15.82 13.20 -19.17
N ASP A 195 16.51 13.39 -18.05
CA ASP A 195 17.77 12.66 -17.78
C ASP A 195 17.59 11.16 -17.59
N GLN A 196 16.35 10.72 -17.37
CA GLN A 196 15.99 9.31 -17.25
C GLN A 196 15.62 8.69 -18.62
N VAL A 197 15.39 9.51 -19.65
CA VAL A 197 14.92 9.08 -20.99
C VAL A 197 16.09 9.08 -21.97
N ASP A 198 16.42 7.91 -22.49
CA ASP A 198 17.45 7.74 -23.50
C ASP A 198 16.74 7.37 -24.83
N LEU A 199 16.47 8.39 -25.64
CA LEU A 199 15.71 8.23 -26.89
C LEU A 199 16.51 7.42 -27.93
N ASP A 200 17.83 7.56 -27.96
CA ASP A 200 18.69 6.82 -28.90
C ASP A 200 18.67 5.33 -28.58
N LYS A 201 18.80 4.97 -27.30
CA LYS A 201 18.77 3.57 -26.85
C LYS A 201 17.35 3.05 -26.63
N LYS A 202 16.36 3.92 -26.77
CA LYS A 202 14.93 3.61 -26.59
C LYS A 202 14.65 2.98 -25.22
N ILE A 203 15.19 3.60 -24.14
CA ILE A 203 15.11 3.06 -22.78
C ILE A 203 14.82 4.20 -21.79
N ILE A 204 13.91 3.95 -20.84
CA ILE A 204 13.74 4.79 -19.66
C ILE A 204 14.48 4.10 -18.49
N ARG A 205 15.31 4.86 -17.75
CA ARG A 205 16.08 4.38 -16.61
C ARG A 205 15.51 4.98 -15.32
N LEU A 206 14.86 4.16 -14.49
CA LEU A 206 14.38 4.58 -13.17
C LEU A 206 15.41 4.21 -12.11
N LYS A 207 15.78 5.19 -11.29
CA LYS A 207 16.65 4.99 -10.13
C LYS A 207 15.84 4.37 -8.98
N GLY A 208 16.51 3.71 -8.03
CA GLY A 208 15.84 3.08 -6.89
C GLY A 208 14.98 4.07 -6.08
N GLU A 209 15.48 5.27 -5.88
CA GLU A 209 14.79 6.34 -5.13
C GLU A 209 13.48 6.80 -5.80
N ASP A 210 13.38 6.66 -7.11
CA ASP A 210 12.20 7.04 -7.89
C ASP A 210 11.09 5.97 -7.82
N THR A 211 11.45 4.76 -7.40
CA THR A 211 10.51 3.62 -7.43
C THR A 211 9.98 3.30 -6.05
N LYS A 212 8.73 2.84 -6.00
CA LYS A 212 8.08 2.39 -4.75
C LYS A 212 8.82 1.20 -4.12
N THR A 213 9.50 0.41 -4.94
CA THR A 213 10.17 -0.83 -4.52
C THR A 213 11.64 -0.67 -4.16
N GLY A 214 12.24 0.50 -4.45
CA GLY A 214 13.65 0.79 -4.18
C GLY A 214 14.63 0.18 -5.18
N PHE A 215 14.16 -0.44 -6.26
CA PHE A 215 15.03 -1.08 -7.25
C PHE A 215 15.13 -0.26 -8.52
N LYS A 216 16.35 -0.15 -9.05
CA LYS A 216 16.62 0.39 -10.38
C LYS A 216 15.97 -0.52 -11.42
N ARG A 217 15.44 0.06 -12.48
CA ARG A 217 14.97 -0.74 -13.61
C ARG A 217 15.06 0.02 -14.92
N ARG A 218 15.12 -0.76 -16.00
CA ARG A 218 15.18 -0.28 -17.39
C ARG A 218 13.89 -0.69 -18.07
N ILE A 219 13.26 0.26 -18.73
CA ILE A 219 11.97 0.05 -19.39
C ILE A 219 12.17 0.35 -20.88
N PRO A 220 12.05 -0.66 -21.75
CA PRO A 220 12.10 -0.41 -23.21
C PRO A 220 10.94 0.51 -23.62
N ILE A 221 11.22 1.44 -24.52
CA ILE A 221 10.23 2.40 -24.99
C ILE A 221 9.51 1.83 -26.23
N HIS A 222 8.21 1.68 -26.15
CA HIS A 222 7.36 1.26 -27.26
C HIS A 222 7.39 2.31 -28.38
N PRO A 223 7.36 1.94 -29.70
CA PRO A 223 7.45 2.89 -30.81
C PRO A 223 6.51 4.08 -30.73
N ARG A 224 5.23 3.88 -30.40
CA ARG A 224 4.25 4.99 -30.25
C ARG A 224 4.63 5.96 -29.12
N VAL A 225 5.21 5.44 -28.04
CA VAL A 225 5.68 6.28 -26.91
C VAL A 225 6.96 7.01 -27.31
N LEU A 226 7.84 6.35 -28.06
CA LEU A 226 9.09 6.96 -28.57
C LEU A 226 8.78 8.18 -29.44
N GLU A 227 7.91 8.02 -30.41
CA GLU A 227 7.47 9.10 -31.31
C GLU A 227 6.88 10.28 -30.50
N MET A 228 6.01 9.98 -29.54
CA MET A 228 5.44 11.00 -28.66
C MET A 228 6.50 11.73 -27.85
N LEU A 229 7.46 10.98 -27.28
CA LEU A 229 8.54 11.57 -26.47
C LEU A 229 9.49 12.43 -27.32
N GLN A 230 9.79 12.02 -28.55
CA GLN A 230 10.59 12.80 -29.50
C GLN A 230 9.92 14.16 -29.81
N ASN A 231 8.60 14.14 -30.02
CA ASN A 231 7.82 15.36 -30.26
C ASN A 231 7.83 16.28 -29.03
N LEU A 232 7.75 15.73 -27.83
CA LEU A 232 7.82 16.51 -26.59
C LEU A 232 9.23 17.07 -26.36
N GLU A 233 10.28 16.32 -26.67
CA GLU A 233 11.67 16.75 -26.47
C GLU A 233 12.02 17.99 -27.31
N MET A 234 11.51 18.08 -28.52
CA MET A 234 11.74 19.25 -29.38
C MET A 234 11.29 20.57 -28.72
N ASN A 235 10.34 20.49 -27.83
CA ASN A 235 9.75 21.65 -27.15
C ASN A 235 10.01 21.64 -25.62
N LYS A 236 11.06 20.94 -25.17
CA LYS A 236 11.32 20.83 -23.72
C LYS A 236 11.78 22.16 -23.14
N GLU A 237 11.06 22.59 -22.11
CA GLU A 237 11.35 23.82 -21.37
C GLU A 237 11.80 23.53 -19.93
N GLU A 238 11.52 22.33 -19.44
CA GLU A 238 11.69 21.95 -18.06
C GLU A 238 12.37 20.58 -17.94
N LYS A 239 12.87 20.30 -16.76
CA LYS A 239 13.49 19.03 -16.42
C LYS A 239 12.53 17.85 -16.52
N HIS A 240 11.25 18.07 -16.16
CA HIS A 240 10.21 17.03 -16.19
C HIS A 240 9.64 16.85 -17.60
N VAL A 241 9.32 15.60 -17.95
CA VAL A 241 8.74 15.23 -19.25
C VAL A 241 7.30 15.75 -19.35
N PHE A 242 6.50 15.58 -18.31
CA PHE A 242 5.08 15.93 -18.33
C PHE A 242 4.81 17.16 -17.46
N LEU A 243 4.26 18.18 -18.09
CA LEU A 243 3.95 19.45 -17.46
C LEU A 243 2.46 19.76 -17.61
N LYS A 244 1.95 20.54 -16.65
CA LYS A 244 0.63 21.17 -16.74
C LYS A 244 0.81 22.66 -16.52
N ASN A 245 0.44 23.45 -17.53
CA ASN A 245 0.64 24.90 -17.50
C ASN A 245 2.11 25.27 -17.15
N GLY A 246 3.06 24.58 -17.78
CA GLY A 246 4.49 24.80 -17.59
C GLY A 246 5.07 24.31 -16.26
N LYS A 247 4.29 23.59 -15.42
CA LYS A 247 4.74 23.15 -14.10
C LYS A 247 4.67 21.62 -13.95
N PRO A 248 5.63 21.01 -13.22
CA PRO A 248 5.60 19.57 -12.95
C PRO A 248 4.31 19.15 -12.26
N ILE A 249 3.79 17.99 -12.67
CA ILE A 249 2.54 17.42 -12.13
C ILE A 249 2.87 16.61 -10.88
N LYS A 250 2.51 17.12 -9.71
CA LYS A 250 2.86 16.48 -8.43
C LYS A 250 2.00 15.25 -8.11
N ILE A 251 0.70 15.32 -8.38
CA ILE A 251 -0.25 14.27 -8.04
C ILE A 251 -1.37 14.17 -9.09
N PHE A 252 -1.91 12.97 -9.22
CA PHE A 252 -3.05 12.70 -10.09
C PHE A 252 -4.35 12.83 -9.25
N SER A 253 -4.76 14.05 -9.04
CA SER A 253 -5.94 14.36 -8.22
C SER A 253 -6.67 15.58 -8.77
N GLY A 254 -7.77 15.93 -8.16
CA GLY A 254 -8.55 17.10 -8.53
C GLY A 254 -8.94 17.07 -10.01
N ASN A 255 -8.54 18.08 -10.76
CA ASN A 255 -8.92 18.24 -12.16
C ASN A 255 -8.44 17.07 -13.05
N PHE A 256 -7.23 16.52 -12.80
CA PHE A 256 -6.72 15.36 -13.57
C PHE A 256 -7.65 14.15 -13.39
N LYS A 257 -7.99 13.85 -12.14
CA LYS A 257 -8.90 12.73 -11.88
C LYS A 257 -10.28 12.97 -12.51
N ARG A 258 -10.81 14.16 -12.40
CA ARG A 258 -12.10 14.52 -13.00
C ARG A 258 -12.09 14.36 -14.52
N LEU A 259 -11.02 14.81 -15.19
CA LEU A 259 -10.87 14.68 -16.65
C LEU A 259 -10.75 13.20 -17.06
N TRP A 260 -10.00 12.41 -16.27
CA TRP A 260 -9.89 10.97 -16.49
C TRP A 260 -11.26 10.29 -16.37
N ASP A 261 -11.99 10.53 -15.27
CA ASP A 261 -13.30 9.93 -15.04
C ASP A 261 -14.29 10.30 -16.15
N LEU A 262 -14.23 11.53 -16.65
CA LEU A 262 -15.07 12.00 -17.75
C LEU A 262 -14.72 11.28 -19.05
N ALA A 263 -13.43 11.11 -19.36
CA ALA A 263 -12.99 10.40 -20.56
C ALA A 263 -13.41 8.92 -20.50
N VAL A 264 -13.21 8.24 -19.37
CA VAL A 264 -13.63 6.85 -19.15
C VAL A 264 -15.16 6.71 -19.37
N LYS A 265 -15.94 7.64 -18.83
CA LYS A 265 -17.39 7.65 -18.98
C LYS A 265 -17.79 7.84 -20.45
N LYS A 266 -17.19 8.81 -21.15
CA LYS A 266 -17.46 9.08 -22.57
C LYS A 266 -17.09 7.89 -23.46
N SER A 267 -16.05 7.16 -23.08
CA SER A 267 -15.57 5.99 -23.82
C SER A 267 -16.36 4.70 -23.50
N GLY A 268 -17.33 4.76 -22.59
CA GLY A 268 -18.15 3.61 -22.23
C GLY A 268 -17.42 2.52 -21.45
N LEU A 269 -16.31 2.84 -20.81
CA LEU A 269 -15.42 1.82 -20.19
C LEU A 269 -15.83 1.40 -18.77
N GLY A 270 -16.93 1.91 -18.25
CA GLY A 270 -17.45 1.52 -16.93
C GLY A 270 -16.53 1.93 -15.78
N ASP A 271 -16.19 0.98 -14.92
CA ASP A 271 -15.34 1.21 -13.74
C ASP A 271 -13.85 0.99 -14.06
N PHE A 272 -13.33 1.67 -15.09
CA PHE A 272 -11.92 1.57 -15.49
C PHE A 272 -11.09 2.67 -14.80
N THR A 273 -10.02 2.28 -14.11
CA THR A 273 -9.15 3.23 -13.41
C THR A 273 -7.84 3.43 -14.16
N PHE A 274 -7.16 4.53 -13.90
CA PHE A 274 -5.83 4.79 -14.47
C PHE A 274 -4.83 3.66 -14.15
N HIS A 275 -4.96 3.01 -12.99
CA HIS A 275 -4.06 1.91 -12.62
C HIS A 275 -4.29 0.65 -13.47
N ASP A 276 -5.50 0.49 -14.02
CA ASP A 276 -5.83 -0.67 -14.87
C ASP A 276 -5.08 -0.63 -16.21
N LEU A 277 -4.63 0.56 -16.66
CA LEU A 277 -3.73 0.68 -17.82
C LEU A 277 -2.44 -0.14 -17.62
N ARG A 278 -1.93 -0.18 -16.41
CA ARG A 278 -0.75 -0.99 -16.09
C ARG A 278 -1.07 -2.49 -16.15
N HIS A 279 -2.30 -2.88 -15.85
CA HIS A 279 -2.75 -4.26 -16.06
C HIS A 279 -2.81 -4.58 -17.56
N CYS A 280 -3.27 -3.63 -18.39
CA CYS A 280 -3.24 -3.78 -19.86
C CYS A 280 -1.80 -3.98 -20.36
N ALA A 281 -0.85 -3.15 -19.92
CA ALA A 281 0.55 -3.27 -20.31
C ALA A 281 1.14 -4.66 -19.96
N ILE A 282 0.87 -5.14 -18.76
CA ILE A 282 1.37 -6.47 -18.31
C ILE A 282 0.76 -7.58 -19.18
N ASN A 283 -0.54 -7.49 -19.44
CA ASN A 283 -1.24 -8.46 -20.28
C ASN A 283 -0.69 -8.42 -21.73
N ASN A 284 -0.48 -7.25 -22.29
CA ASN A 284 0.06 -7.09 -23.65
C ASN A 284 1.47 -7.65 -23.75
N LEU A 285 2.33 -7.41 -22.74
CA LEU A 285 3.68 -8.02 -22.70
C LEU A 285 3.59 -9.54 -22.63
N ARG A 286 2.65 -10.09 -21.88
CA ARG A 286 2.44 -11.55 -21.80
C ARG A 286 1.97 -12.11 -23.14
N LEU A 287 1.00 -11.46 -23.78
CA LEU A 287 0.50 -11.89 -25.11
C LEU A 287 1.58 -11.79 -26.18
N ALA A 288 2.54 -10.86 -26.04
CA ALA A 288 3.71 -10.76 -26.92
C ALA A 288 4.78 -11.84 -26.65
N GLY A 289 4.51 -12.80 -25.75
CA GLY A 289 5.39 -13.94 -25.50
C GLY A 289 6.50 -13.70 -24.50
N ASN A 290 6.48 -12.58 -23.76
CA ASN A 290 7.50 -12.33 -22.75
C ASN A 290 7.30 -13.21 -21.52
N ASP A 291 8.38 -13.74 -20.98
CA ASP A 291 8.36 -14.52 -19.75
C ASP A 291 8.08 -13.65 -18.51
N HIS A 292 7.66 -14.28 -17.42
CA HIS A 292 7.28 -13.59 -16.18
C HIS A 292 8.42 -12.74 -15.60
N PHE A 293 9.67 -13.20 -15.68
CA PHE A 293 10.82 -12.46 -15.11
C PHE A 293 11.09 -11.19 -15.90
N THR A 294 11.00 -11.27 -17.22
CA THR A 294 11.11 -10.10 -18.11
C THR A 294 10.02 -9.08 -17.79
N ILE A 295 8.76 -9.52 -17.68
CA ILE A 295 7.64 -8.63 -17.33
C ILE A 295 7.84 -8.02 -15.95
N MET A 296 8.32 -8.80 -14.96
CA MET A 296 8.60 -8.30 -13.61
C MET A 296 9.72 -7.24 -13.62
N SER A 297 10.77 -7.45 -14.44
CA SER A 297 11.87 -6.50 -14.53
C SER A 297 11.42 -5.14 -15.11
N ILE A 298 10.53 -5.16 -16.09
CA ILE A 298 9.96 -3.97 -16.73
C ILE A 298 8.97 -3.29 -15.76
N SER A 299 8.02 -4.05 -15.24
CA SER A 299 6.94 -3.52 -14.40
C SER A 299 7.40 -3.20 -12.97
N GLY A 300 8.42 -3.89 -12.46
CA GLY A 300 8.90 -3.71 -11.08
C GLY A 300 8.04 -4.40 -10.03
N HIS A 301 7.42 -5.52 -10.37
CA HIS A 301 6.75 -6.40 -9.41
C HIS A 301 7.76 -7.31 -8.73
N LYS A 302 7.60 -7.51 -7.42
CA LYS A 302 8.52 -8.34 -6.61
C LYS A 302 8.11 -9.81 -6.53
N THR A 303 6.84 -10.09 -6.85
CA THR A 303 6.28 -11.45 -6.70
C THR A 303 5.53 -11.86 -7.96
N THR A 304 5.50 -13.15 -8.20
CA THR A 304 4.77 -13.75 -9.33
C THR A 304 3.26 -13.81 -9.09
N SER A 305 2.79 -13.49 -7.89
CA SER A 305 1.35 -13.50 -7.55
C SER A 305 0.51 -12.60 -8.46
N VAL A 306 1.12 -11.58 -9.05
CA VAL A 306 0.44 -10.70 -10.02
C VAL A 306 -0.02 -11.49 -11.25
N PHE A 307 0.72 -12.52 -11.65
CA PHE A 307 0.42 -13.31 -12.85
C PHE A 307 -0.68 -14.35 -12.63
N LYS A 308 -0.99 -14.71 -11.38
CA LYS A 308 -2.10 -15.63 -11.07
C LYS A 308 -3.43 -15.12 -11.65
N ARG A 309 -3.57 -13.80 -11.76
CA ARG A 309 -4.77 -13.14 -12.31
C ARG A 309 -4.91 -13.32 -13.82
N TYR A 310 -3.81 -13.54 -14.53
CA TYR A 310 -3.79 -13.64 -16.00
C TYR A 310 -3.82 -15.09 -16.50
N ASN A 311 -3.57 -16.07 -15.62
CA ASN A 311 -3.55 -17.49 -16.01
C ASN A 311 -4.96 -18.09 -16.21
N VAL A 312 -6.00 -17.39 -15.79
CA VAL A 312 -7.39 -17.84 -15.90
C VAL A 312 -8.00 -17.55 -17.30
N ILE A 313 -7.35 -16.70 -18.12
CA ILE A 313 -7.92 -16.18 -19.38
C ILE A 313 -7.38 -16.91 -20.64
N THR A 314 -6.69 -18.05 -20.53
CA THR A 314 -6.10 -18.76 -21.68
C THR A 314 -6.95 -19.95 -22.18
N GLU A 315 -8.22 -20.04 -21.83
CA GLU A 315 -9.13 -21.05 -22.42
C GLU A 315 -10.16 -20.36 -23.31
N UNK A 316 -9.69 -20.18 -24.38
CA UNK A 316 -10.62 -19.88 -25.38
C UNK A 316 -10.01 -19.42 -26.61
N UNK A 317 -9.83 -20.11 -27.18
CA UNK A 317 -9.39 -19.80 -28.44
C UNK A 317 -9.91 -20.20 -29.55
#